data_78aef27af3e5cede3586db3e18fdaf68
#
_entry.id   78aef27af3e5cede3586db3e18fdaf68
#
_cell.length_a   1.000
_cell.length_b   1.000
_cell.length_c   1.000
_cell.angle_alpha   90.00
_cell.angle_beta   90.00
_cell.angle_gamma   90.00
#
_symmetry.space_group_name_H-M   'P 1'
#
loop_
_entity.id
_entity.type
_entity.pdbx_description
1 polymer ?
#
loop_
_entity_poly.entity_id
_entity_poly.type
_entity_poly.pdbx_seq_one_letter_code
_entity_poly.pdbx_strand_id
1 'polypeptide(L)'
;KRQVFDFARFDHSNISVGMIACGGNPYFSPEISFRYIKADTVKIDTMLMSQSLSLDFLCAKTSNTTISLDPLPTTFKEICFVKAAANTVTITNAEIDTVDIREAHIDSLTFQRCKFLEYAEIGGHIQELHIDDCINAAVWKLSVPQAQTLTLSGTINTGRICFTDFVSAIPPLTAASSSDPAQLLMLKENFRQTGEYENEDICHLYFQRSKTKCERNRLKKAGRYMLDGISGYGTKPFRMLLVILAVIVLFGTLYYCAPFLSFHGASTWLEHIYASGITFFAVGYGDLFPLNTITKMVSLAEAFLGVTSTSYFLVLLSRKVIR
;
A
#
# COMPACT_ATOMS: atom_id res chain seq x y z
N LYS A 1 21.45 -30.35 22.49
CA LYS A 1 22.67 -29.54 22.35
C LYS A 1 22.66 -28.87 21.01
N ARG A 2 22.70 -27.51 20.94
CA ARG A 2 22.84 -26.76 19.69
C ARG A 2 24.23 -27.02 19.11
N GLN A 3 24.35 -27.39 17.85
CA GLN A 3 25.63 -27.29 17.14
C GLN A 3 25.67 -25.86 16.59
N VAL A 4 26.54 -25.04 17.15
CA VAL A 4 26.76 -23.66 16.73
C VAL A 4 28.08 -23.62 15.97
N PHE A 5 28.01 -23.25 14.71
CA PHE A 5 29.17 -22.87 13.91
C PHE A 5 29.40 -21.38 14.13
N ASP A 6 30.37 -20.99 14.94
CA ASP A 6 30.63 -19.59 15.28
C ASP A 6 31.81 -19.05 14.48
N PHE A 7 31.53 -18.02 13.65
CA PHE A 7 32.49 -17.34 12.79
C PHE A 7 32.97 -16.00 13.39
N ALA A 8 32.80 -15.74 14.67
CA ALA A 8 32.98 -14.45 15.35
C ALA A 8 34.34 -13.75 15.22
N ARG A 9 35.30 -14.27 14.49
CA ARG A 9 36.71 -13.78 14.47
C ARG A 9 37.32 -13.55 13.08
N PHE A 10 36.53 -13.40 12.03
CA PHE A 10 37.09 -13.14 10.71
C PHE A 10 37.02 -11.64 10.40
N ASP A 11 38.16 -10.95 10.40
CA ASP A 11 38.31 -9.59 9.89
C ASP A 11 38.69 -9.64 8.38
N HIS A 12 37.96 -8.88 7.54
CA HIS A 12 38.29 -8.60 6.14
C HIS A 12 38.36 -9.79 5.16
N SER A 13 37.58 -10.83 5.34
CA SER A 13 37.59 -11.96 4.40
C SER A 13 36.23 -12.22 3.76
N ASN A 14 36.25 -12.70 2.53
CA ASN A 14 35.10 -13.26 1.87
C ASN A 14 34.78 -14.63 2.49
N ILE A 15 33.61 -14.74 3.10
CA ILE A 15 33.16 -16.00 3.70
C ILE A 15 32.20 -16.65 2.71
N SER A 16 32.56 -17.81 2.24
CA SER A 16 31.67 -18.64 1.41
C SER A 16 31.38 -19.94 2.16
N VAL A 17 30.12 -20.16 2.47
CA VAL A 17 29.63 -21.39 3.06
C VAL A 17 28.98 -22.19 1.94
N GLY A 18 29.69 -23.20 1.48
CA GLY A 18 29.18 -24.14 0.49
C GLY A 18 28.29 -25.22 1.12
N MET A 19 28.09 -26.32 0.39
CA MET A 19 27.22 -27.43 0.77
C MET A 19 27.47 -27.95 2.18
N ILE A 20 26.55 -27.74 3.12
CA ILE A 20 26.57 -28.38 4.44
C ILE A 20 25.56 -29.53 4.40
N ALA A 21 26.07 -30.77 4.38
CA ALA A 21 25.25 -31.95 4.54
C ALA A 21 25.22 -32.34 6.03
N CYS A 22 24.11 -32.03 6.71
CA CYS A 22 23.88 -32.54 8.06
C CYS A 22 22.98 -33.76 8.01
N GLY A 23 23.57 -34.93 8.16
CA GLY A 23 22.85 -36.19 8.41
C GLY A 23 22.36 -36.23 9.87
N GLY A 24 21.06 -36.37 10.10
CA GLY A 24 20.44 -35.94 11.21
C GLY A 24 19.82 -36.78 12.29
N ASN A 25 19.91 -36.27 13.45
CA ASN A 25 19.04 -36.57 14.56
C ASN A 25 17.87 -35.59 14.58
N PRO A 26 16.58 -36.03 14.53
CA PRO A 26 15.40 -35.15 14.42
C PRO A 26 15.21 -34.15 15.55
N TYR A 27 16.02 -34.22 16.59
CA TYR A 27 15.98 -33.31 17.75
C TYR A 27 16.98 -32.15 17.69
N PHE A 28 17.69 -31.97 16.57
CA PHE A 28 18.69 -30.92 16.42
C PHE A 28 18.30 -29.92 15.34
N SER A 29 18.16 -28.64 15.71
CA SER A 29 18.14 -27.54 14.75
C SER A 29 19.55 -26.96 14.69
N PRO A 30 20.31 -27.13 13.60
CA PRO A 30 21.61 -26.52 13.45
C PRO A 30 21.50 -25.01 13.39
N GLU A 31 22.45 -24.30 13.99
CA GLU A 31 22.54 -22.83 13.94
C GLU A 31 23.89 -22.44 13.37
N ILE A 32 23.92 -21.57 12.39
CA ILE A 32 25.12 -20.92 11.88
C ILE A 32 25.11 -19.50 12.40
N SER A 33 26.09 -19.15 13.23
CA SER A 33 26.19 -17.86 13.88
C SER A 33 27.29 -17.02 13.23
N PHE A 34 26.90 -15.85 12.75
CA PHE A 34 27.77 -14.78 12.25
C PHE A 34 27.73 -13.56 13.18
N ARG A 35 27.48 -13.75 14.45
CA ARG A 35 27.36 -12.68 15.44
C ARG A 35 28.63 -11.85 15.52
N TYR A 36 28.47 -10.50 15.50
CA TYR A 36 29.58 -9.55 15.64
C TYR A 36 30.68 -9.66 14.57
N ILE A 37 30.42 -10.34 13.48
CA ILE A 37 31.38 -10.49 12.38
C ILE A 37 31.59 -9.18 11.64
N LYS A 38 32.80 -8.98 11.12
CA LYS A 38 33.10 -7.96 10.10
C LYS A 38 33.66 -8.68 8.88
N ALA A 39 32.90 -8.65 7.79
CA ALA A 39 33.29 -9.28 6.53
C ALA A 39 32.84 -8.42 5.35
N ASP A 40 33.60 -8.42 4.26
CA ASP A 40 33.19 -7.72 3.05
C ASP A 40 32.05 -8.46 2.37
N THR A 41 32.17 -9.77 2.25
CA THR A 41 31.14 -10.59 1.59
C THR A 41 30.86 -11.85 2.37
N VAL A 42 29.59 -12.13 2.61
CA VAL A 42 29.10 -13.42 3.11
C VAL A 42 28.23 -14.07 2.07
N LYS A 43 28.61 -15.23 1.57
CA LYS A 43 27.89 -15.97 0.55
C LYS A 43 27.52 -17.36 1.09
N ILE A 44 26.22 -17.67 1.02
CA ILE A 44 25.69 -18.96 1.44
C ILE A 44 25.01 -19.56 0.21
N ASP A 45 25.65 -20.59 -0.38
CA ASP A 45 25.17 -21.27 -1.57
C ASP A 45 24.75 -22.70 -1.24
N THR A 46 23.69 -23.16 -1.85
CA THR A 46 23.21 -24.56 -1.94
C THR A 46 23.37 -25.38 -0.65
N MET A 47 22.34 -25.40 0.16
CA MET A 47 22.29 -26.25 1.35
C MET A 47 21.36 -27.43 1.13
N LEU A 48 21.90 -28.65 1.15
CA LEU A 48 21.12 -29.89 1.20
C LEU A 48 20.95 -30.30 2.66
N MET A 49 19.88 -29.86 3.27
CA MET A 49 19.57 -30.19 4.66
C MET A 49 18.27 -30.96 4.78
N SER A 50 18.26 -31.99 5.61
CA SER A 50 17.05 -32.71 6.02
C SER A 50 16.29 -32.02 7.15
N GLN A 51 16.79 -30.91 7.69
CA GLN A 51 16.24 -30.18 8.84
C GLN A 51 16.34 -28.67 8.63
N SER A 52 15.43 -27.91 9.28
CA SER A 52 15.42 -26.45 9.26
C SER A 52 16.65 -25.86 9.99
N LEU A 53 17.29 -24.89 9.35
CA LEU A 53 18.50 -24.20 9.81
C LEU A 53 18.15 -22.83 10.38
N SER A 54 18.88 -22.39 11.41
CA SER A 54 18.84 -20.99 11.88
C SER A 54 20.11 -20.25 11.46
N LEU A 55 19.94 -19.03 10.92
CA LEU A 55 21.03 -18.11 10.58
C LEU A 55 20.97 -16.89 11.49
N ASP A 56 22.07 -16.58 12.16
CA ASP A 56 22.13 -15.45 13.10
C ASP A 56 23.25 -14.48 12.75
N PHE A 57 22.86 -13.27 12.30
CA PHE A 57 23.73 -12.14 11.97
C PHE A 57 23.61 -11.01 13.00
N LEU A 58 23.34 -11.31 14.26
CA LEU A 58 23.23 -10.30 15.32
C LEU A 58 24.45 -9.38 15.35
N CYS A 59 24.24 -8.06 15.21
CA CYS A 59 25.30 -7.06 15.19
C CYS A 59 26.41 -7.31 14.14
N ALA A 60 26.15 -8.09 13.10
CA ALA A 60 27.11 -8.31 12.03
C ALA A 60 27.30 -7.04 11.18
N LYS A 61 28.50 -6.83 10.66
CA LYS A 61 28.82 -5.77 9.71
C LYS A 61 29.35 -6.37 8.43
N THR A 62 28.58 -6.27 7.35
CA THR A 62 28.94 -6.83 6.05
C THR A 62 28.71 -5.80 4.95
N SER A 63 29.49 -5.86 3.87
CA SER A 63 29.13 -5.08 2.70
C SER A 63 28.04 -5.79 1.90
N ASN A 64 28.24 -7.06 1.59
CA ASN A 64 27.29 -7.85 0.81
C ASN A 64 27.00 -9.19 1.47
N THR A 65 25.74 -9.49 1.71
CA THR A 65 25.29 -10.80 2.18
C THR A 65 24.37 -11.42 1.16
N THR A 66 24.73 -12.56 0.60
CA THR A 66 23.93 -13.28 -0.39
C THR A 66 23.62 -14.68 0.11
N ILE A 67 22.35 -15.02 0.21
CA ILE A 67 21.83 -16.36 0.52
C ILE A 67 21.08 -16.85 -0.70
N SER A 68 21.71 -17.72 -1.49
CA SER A 68 21.15 -18.23 -2.74
C SER A 68 21.02 -19.75 -2.68
N LEU A 69 19.81 -20.25 -2.81
CA LEU A 69 19.47 -21.65 -2.61
C LEU A 69 18.89 -22.24 -3.91
N ASP A 70 19.72 -22.42 -4.91
CA ASP A 70 19.36 -23.10 -6.15
C ASP A 70 19.97 -24.51 -6.21
N PRO A 71 19.25 -25.53 -6.69
CA PRO A 71 17.93 -25.54 -7.29
C PRO A 71 16.77 -25.87 -6.34
N LEU A 72 17.03 -26.24 -5.09
CA LEU A 72 16.00 -26.69 -4.13
C LEU A 72 15.78 -25.68 -3.03
N PRO A 73 14.53 -25.31 -2.68
CA PRO A 73 14.26 -24.45 -1.54
C PRO A 73 14.67 -25.16 -0.26
N THR A 74 15.42 -24.43 0.58
CA THR A 74 15.79 -24.90 1.93
C THR A 74 14.92 -24.20 2.95
N THR A 75 14.47 -24.95 3.96
CA THR A 75 13.68 -24.39 5.04
C THR A 75 14.60 -23.83 6.13
N PHE A 76 14.44 -22.53 6.41
CA PHE A 76 15.07 -21.90 7.55
C PHE A 76 14.08 -21.76 8.69
N LYS A 77 14.49 -22.17 9.87
CA LYS A 77 13.71 -21.94 11.08
C LYS A 77 13.72 -20.47 11.48
N GLU A 78 14.88 -19.82 11.36
CA GLU A 78 15.05 -18.42 11.73
C GLU A 78 16.16 -17.76 10.94
N ILE A 79 15.92 -16.55 10.45
CA ILE A 79 16.93 -15.66 9.89
C ILE A 79 16.90 -14.37 10.69
N CYS A 80 17.99 -14.07 11.40
CA CYS A 80 18.09 -12.93 12.30
C CYS A 80 19.16 -11.95 11.82
N PHE A 81 18.78 -10.69 11.56
CA PHE A 81 19.66 -9.56 11.24
C PHE A 81 19.48 -8.40 12.23
N VAL A 82 19.21 -8.70 13.49
CA VAL A 82 19.00 -7.67 14.52
C VAL A 82 20.28 -6.85 14.73
N LYS A 83 20.14 -5.51 14.62
CA LYS A 83 21.26 -4.55 14.74
C LYS A 83 22.41 -4.80 13.74
N ALA A 84 22.17 -5.53 12.67
CA ALA A 84 23.16 -5.76 11.64
C ALA A 84 23.32 -4.52 10.74
N ALA A 85 24.51 -4.36 10.16
CA ALA A 85 24.77 -3.32 9.17
C ALA A 85 25.29 -3.98 7.88
N ALA A 86 24.62 -3.70 6.75
CA ALA A 86 25.01 -4.25 5.45
C ALA A 86 24.63 -3.26 4.34
N ASN A 87 25.40 -3.22 3.25
CA ASN A 87 24.98 -2.48 2.08
C ASN A 87 23.90 -3.25 1.33
N THR A 88 24.14 -4.52 1.03
CA THR A 88 23.15 -5.37 0.36
C THR A 88 22.94 -6.69 1.07
N VAL A 89 21.68 -7.07 1.22
CA VAL A 89 21.27 -8.40 1.69
C VAL A 89 20.30 -8.98 0.67
N THR A 90 20.66 -10.10 0.08
CA THR A 90 19.82 -10.78 -0.91
C THR A 90 19.56 -12.21 -0.48
N ILE A 91 18.29 -12.59 -0.38
CA ILE A 91 17.84 -13.93 -0.01
C ILE A 91 16.95 -14.45 -1.12
N THR A 92 17.35 -15.57 -1.71
CA THR A 92 16.63 -16.14 -2.86
C THR A 92 16.25 -17.59 -2.63
N ASN A 93 15.05 -17.95 -3.07
CA ASN A 93 14.59 -19.34 -3.16
C ASN A 93 14.52 -20.07 -1.79
N ALA A 94 14.12 -19.36 -0.72
CA ALA A 94 14.10 -19.86 0.66
C ALA A 94 12.68 -20.06 1.20
N GLU A 95 12.44 -21.11 1.95
CA GLU A 95 11.29 -21.22 2.85
C GLU A 95 11.72 -20.82 4.26
N ILE A 96 11.03 -19.88 4.90
CA ILE A 96 11.49 -19.28 6.16
C ILE A 96 10.33 -19.27 7.16
N ASP A 97 10.52 -19.89 8.32
CA ASP A 97 9.52 -19.85 9.39
C ASP A 97 9.52 -18.47 10.04
N THR A 98 10.67 -17.98 10.47
CA THR A 98 10.78 -16.68 11.17
C THR A 98 11.88 -15.80 10.61
N VAL A 99 11.56 -14.52 10.36
CA VAL A 99 12.51 -13.47 9.98
C VAL A 99 12.50 -12.37 11.04
N ASP A 100 13.67 -12.02 11.57
CA ASP A 100 13.82 -10.91 12.51
C ASP A 100 14.91 -9.94 12.04
N ILE A 101 14.46 -8.79 11.53
CA ILE A 101 15.31 -7.70 11.03
C ILE A 101 14.92 -6.43 11.75
N ARG A 102 15.26 -6.30 13.02
CA ARG A 102 14.98 -5.12 13.83
C ARG A 102 16.24 -4.28 14.05
N GLU A 103 16.07 -2.96 14.05
CA GLU A 103 17.14 -1.99 14.28
C GLU A 103 18.35 -2.18 13.33
N ALA A 104 18.16 -2.83 12.18
CA ALA A 104 19.19 -3.05 11.18
C ALA A 104 19.44 -1.78 10.34
N HIS A 105 20.65 -1.65 9.80
CA HIS A 105 21.05 -0.61 8.87
C HIS A 105 21.43 -1.28 7.55
N ILE A 106 20.50 -1.35 6.61
CA ILE A 106 20.67 -2.05 5.33
C ILE A 106 20.30 -1.09 4.20
N ASP A 107 21.22 -0.89 3.25
CA ASP A 107 20.91 -0.03 2.11
C ASP A 107 19.88 -0.71 1.19
N SER A 108 20.13 -1.96 0.80
CA SER A 108 19.19 -2.70 -0.05
C SER A 108 18.95 -4.12 0.48
N LEU A 109 17.69 -4.43 0.78
CA LEU A 109 17.22 -5.74 1.24
C LEU A 109 16.29 -6.35 0.21
N THR A 110 16.67 -7.52 -0.32
CA THR A 110 15.91 -8.21 -1.36
C THR A 110 15.55 -9.63 -0.93
N PHE A 111 14.27 -9.95 -0.99
CA PHE A 111 13.75 -11.31 -0.94
C PHE A 111 13.17 -11.66 -2.31
N GLN A 112 13.63 -12.75 -2.91
CA GLN A 112 13.15 -13.18 -4.21
C GLN A 112 12.78 -14.66 -4.18
N ARG A 113 11.57 -14.99 -4.65
CA ARG A 113 11.04 -16.37 -4.67
C ARG A 113 11.08 -17.05 -3.31
N CYS A 114 10.87 -16.28 -2.23
CA CYS A 114 10.86 -16.78 -0.87
C CYS A 114 9.42 -17.08 -0.40
N LYS A 115 9.31 -18.00 0.55
CA LYS A 115 8.06 -18.33 1.20
C LYS A 115 8.20 -18.12 2.70
N PHE A 116 7.33 -17.28 3.27
CA PHE A 116 7.30 -16.96 4.69
C PHE A 116 6.16 -17.74 5.35
N LEU A 117 6.43 -18.46 6.43
CA LEU A 117 5.50 -19.44 6.99
C LEU A 117 4.84 -19.00 8.30
N GLU A 118 5.57 -18.38 9.25
CA GLU A 118 5.03 -18.05 10.56
C GLU A 118 5.06 -16.54 10.85
N TYR A 119 6.25 -15.93 10.88
CA TYR A 119 6.40 -14.53 11.28
C TYR A 119 7.57 -13.84 10.59
N ALA A 120 7.39 -12.59 10.21
CA ALA A 120 8.47 -11.76 9.72
C ALA A 120 8.35 -10.33 10.28
N GLU A 121 9.35 -9.88 11.03
CA GLU A 121 9.48 -8.50 11.48
C GLU A 121 10.65 -7.85 10.76
N ILE A 122 10.33 -6.89 9.88
CA ILE A 122 11.30 -6.17 9.06
C ILE A 122 11.23 -4.69 9.44
N GLY A 123 12.32 -4.18 10.02
CA GLY A 123 12.38 -2.81 10.51
C GLY A 123 13.78 -2.29 10.73
N GLY A 124 13.91 -0.98 10.92
CA GLY A 124 15.17 -0.27 11.04
C GLY A 124 15.42 0.71 9.90
N HIS A 125 16.68 1.02 9.63
CA HIS A 125 17.12 1.87 8.55
C HIS A 125 17.32 1.05 7.25
N ILE A 126 16.26 0.83 6.49
CA ILE A 126 16.29 0.13 5.20
C ILE A 126 15.94 1.16 4.13
N GLN A 127 16.86 1.42 3.18
CA GLN A 127 16.61 2.39 2.11
C GLN A 127 15.80 1.79 0.97
N GLU A 128 16.11 0.54 0.59
CA GLU A 128 15.41 -0.17 -0.46
C GLU A 128 14.96 -1.54 0.06
N LEU A 129 13.67 -1.81 -0.02
CA LEU A 129 13.09 -3.11 0.33
C LEU A 129 12.37 -3.70 -0.88
N HIS A 130 12.90 -4.82 -1.37
CA HIS A 130 12.34 -5.57 -2.49
C HIS A 130 11.89 -6.95 -2.05
N ILE A 131 10.60 -7.23 -2.22
CA ILE A 131 10.01 -8.55 -1.95
C ILE A 131 9.30 -8.99 -3.22
N ASP A 132 10.02 -9.76 -4.04
CA ASP A 132 9.60 -10.08 -5.40
C ASP A 132 9.30 -11.57 -5.54
N ASP A 133 8.16 -11.90 -6.19
CA ASP A 133 7.70 -13.27 -6.45
C ASP A 133 7.63 -14.15 -5.20
N CYS A 134 7.30 -13.56 -4.05
CA CYS A 134 7.26 -14.24 -2.75
C CYS A 134 5.85 -14.73 -2.39
N ILE A 135 5.78 -15.70 -1.47
CA ILE A 135 4.53 -16.18 -0.89
C ILE A 135 4.53 -15.83 0.58
N ASN A 136 3.57 -15.03 1.02
CA ASN A 136 3.35 -14.75 2.42
C ASN A 136 2.21 -15.62 2.97
N ALA A 137 2.54 -16.60 3.80
CA ALA A 137 1.59 -17.33 4.65
C ALA A 137 1.70 -16.90 6.14
N ALA A 138 2.67 -16.03 6.44
CA ALA A 138 3.06 -15.54 7.75
C ALA A 138 2.32 -14.26 8.16
N VAL A 139 2.60 -13.81 9.37
CA VAL A 139 2.31 -12.44 9.81
C VAL A 139 3.55 -11.58 9.56
N TRP A 140 3.47 -10.65 8.61
CA TRP A 140 4.52 -9.65 8.39
C TRP A 140 4.25 -8.40 9.19
N LYS A 141 5.28 -7.91 9.86
CA LYS A 141 5.29 -6.62 10.51
C LYS A 141 6.37 -5.74 9.88
N LEU A 142 5.94 -4.75 9.12
CA LEU A 142 6.82 -3.86 8.37
C LEU A 142 6.92 -2.50 9.06
N SER A 143 8.15 -2.12 9.42
CA SER A 143 8.47 -0.82 10.05
C SER A 143 9.66 -0.18 9.33
N VAL A 144 9.39 0.40 8.16
CA VAL A 144 10.41 0.96 7.25
C VAL A 144 10.13 2.44 6.93
N PRO A 145 10.16 3.33 7.94
CA PRO A 145 9.74 4.74 7.76
C PRO A 145 10.68 5.55 6.86
N GLN A 146 11.90 5.06 6.62
CA GLN A 146 12.91 5.77 5.83
C GLN A 146 13.18 5.11 4.46
N ALA A 147 12.38 4.12 4.07
CA ALA A 147 12.53 3.50 2.77
C ALA A 147 12.31 4.50 1.63
N GLN A 148 13.21 4.50 0.66
CA GLN A 148 13.07 5.26 -0.58
C GLN A 148 12.28 4.48 -1.62
N THR A 149 12.48 3.17 -1.64
CA THR A 149 11.74 2.23 -2.49
C THR A 149 11.24 1.05 -1.68
N LEU A 150 9.99 0.67 -1.95
CA LEU A 150 9.34 -0.52 -1.39
C LEU A 150 8.61 -1.24 -2.52
N THR A 151 8.98 -2.49 -2.81
CA THR A 151 8.29 -3.33 -3.80
C THR A 151 7.79 -4.61 -3.17
N LEU A 152 6.58 -5.01 -3.57
CA LEU A 152 5.94 -6.28 -3.22
C LEU A 152 5.47 -6.97 -4.51
N SER A 153 6.27 -6.87 -5.57
CA SER A 153 5.89 -7.31 -6.91
C SER A 153 5.75 -8.83 -6.99
N GLY A 154 4.71 -9.31 -7.68
CA GLY A 154 4.48 -10.75 -7.82
C GLY A 154 4.16 -11.49 -6.52
N THR A 155 4.07 -10.80 -5.38
CA THR A 155 3.87 -11.43 -4.07
C THR A 155 2.42 -11.88 -3.89
N ILE A 156 2.24 -13.13 -3.46
CA ILE A 156 0.96 -13.71 -3.10
C ILE A 156 0.81 -13.64 -1.57
N ASN A 157 -0.22 -12.94 -1.09
CA ASN A 157 -0.49 -12.83 0.34
C ASN A 157 -1.67 -13.71 0.75
N THR A 158 -1.39 -14.76 1.51
CA THR A 158 -2.38 -15.61 2.18
C THR A 158 -2.36 -15.46 3.70
N GLY A 159 -1.34 -14.75 4.21
CA GLY A 159 -1.17 -14.39 5.61
C GLY A 159 -1.68 -12.98 5.90
N ARG A 160 -0.95 -12.27 6.75
CA ARG A 160 -1.30 -10.91 7.16
C ARG A 160 -0.10 -9.98 7.03
N ILE A 161 -0.31 -8.80 6.48
CA ILE A 161 0.71 -7.74 6.39
C ILE A 161 0.26 -6.58 7.27
N CYS A 162 1.06 -6.24 8.27
CA CYS A 162 0.84 -5.12 9.18
C CYS A 162 1.95 -4.09 8.98
N PHE A 163 1.58 -2.83 8.81
CA PHE A 163 2.52 -1.71 8.79
C PHE A 163 2.44 -0.97 10.12
N THR A 164 3.59 -0.58 10.67
CA THR A 164 3.62 0.29 11.86
C THR A 164 3.12 1.70 11.50
N ASP A 165 3.52 2.21 10.32
CA ASP A 165 3.03 3.46 9.73
C ASP A 165 2.88 3.26 8.23
N PHE A 166 1.65 3.00 7.79
CA PHE A 166 1.36 2.77 6.37
C PHE A 166 1.43 4.06 5.55
N VAL A 167 1.11 5.19 6.15
CA VAL A 167 1.11 6.48 5.43
C VAL A 167 2.52 6.83 4.96
N SER A 168 3.54 6.59 5.78
CA SER A 168 4.95 6.78 5.42
C SER A 168 5.45 5.74 4.39
N ALA A 169 4.83 4.57 4.30
CA ALA A 169 5.18 3.55 3.31
C ALA A 169 4.61 3.82 1.90
N ILE A 170 3.64 4.75 1.76
CA ILE A 170 2.98 5.03 0.47
C ILE A 170 3.91 5.66 -0.56
N PRO A 171 4.71 6.73 -0.26
CA PRO A 171 5.59 7.31 -1.26
C PRO A 171 6.57 6.31 -1.86
N PRO A 172 7.34 5.52 -1.08
CA PRO A 172 8.25 4.52 -1.64
C PRO A 172 7.52 3.42 -2.42
N LEU A 173 6.35 3.00 -1.96
CA LEU A 173 5.54 1.98 -2.60
C LEU A 173 4.97 2.46 -3.94
N THR A 174 4.58 3.73 -4.04
CA THR A 174 4.06 4.31 -5.28
C THR A 174 5.16 4.78 -6.24
N ALA A 175 6.34 5.12 -5.74
CA ALA A 175 7.51 5.41 -6.58
C ALA A 175 7.94 4.17 -7.36
N ALA A 176 7.92 3.01 -6.70
CA ALA A 176 8.23 1.72 -7.32
C ALA A 176 7.08 1.18 -8.20
N SER A 177 5.83 1.45 -7.86
CA SER A 177 4.63 0.88 -8.51
C SER A 177 4.21 1.57 -9.79
N SER A 178 5.04 2.44 -10.37
CA SER A 178 4.84 2.87 -11.76
C SER A 178 4.80 1.69 -12.73
N SER A 179 5.29 0.54 -12.33
CA SER A 179 5.36 -0.71 -13.08
C SER A 179 4.31 -1.75 -12.71
N ASP A 180 3.88 -1.85 -11.45
CA ASP A 180 2.90 -2.89 -11.04
C ASP A 180 1.88 -2.39 -9.99
N PRO A 181 0.66 -2.01 -10.45
CA PRO A 181 -0.41 -1.63 -9.53
C PRO A 181 -0.99 -2.82 -8.75
N ALA A 182 -0.64 -4.08 -9.08
CA ALA A 182 -1.21 -5.28 -8.44
C ALA A 182 -0.85 -5.35 -6.96
N GLN A 183 0.34 -4.87 -6.56
CA GLN A 183 0.74 -4.80 -5.15
C GLN A 183 -0.22 -3.94 -4.29
N LEU A 184 -0.71 -2.82 -4.83
CA LEU A 184 -1.70 -1.99 -4.14
C LEU A 184 -3.07 -2.69 -4.01
N LEU A 185 -3.42 -3.54 -4.99
CA LEU A 185 -4.64 -4.33 -4.94
C LEU A 185 -4.52 -5.45 -3.89
N MET A 186 -3.38 -6.10 -3.80
CA MET A 186 -3.08 -7.12 -2.78
C MET A 186 -3.13 -6.50 -1.37
N LEU A 187 -2.48 -5.36 -1.16
CA LEU A 187 -2.54 -4.65 0.13
C LEU A 187 -3.94 -4.17 0.48
N LYS A 188 -4.71 -3.67 -0.50
CA LYS A 188 -6.11 -3.32 -0.30
C LYS A 188 -6.92 -4.49 0.26
N GLU A 189 -6.76 -5.68 -0.33
CA GLU A 189 -7.49 -6.88 0.12
C GLU A 189 -7.02 -7.30 1.52
N ASN A 190 -5.71 -7.24 1.80
CA ASN A 190 -5.16 -7.47 3.13
C ASN A 190 -5.80 -6.55 4.18
N PHE A 191 -5.83 -5.23 3.94
CA PHE A 191 -6.41 -4.27 4.89
C PHE A 191 -7.92 -4.45 5.07
N ARG A 192 -8.62 -4.86 4.01
CA ARG A 192 -10.04 -5.21 4.10
C ARG A 192 -10.28 -6.40 5.02
N GLN A 193 -9.46 -7.44 4.92
CA GLN A 193 -9.56 -8.64 5.75
C GLN A 193 -9.16 -8.38 7.21
N THR A 194 -8.24 -7.44 7.45
CA THR A 194 -7.80 -7.07 8.80
C THR A 194 -8.67 -6.00 9.46
N GLY A 195 -9.65 -5.43 8.74
CA GLY A 195 -10.52 -4.37 9.25
C GLY A 195 -9.88 -2.98 9.29
N GLU A 196 -8.74 -2.79 8.63
CA GLU A 196 -8.02 -1.51 8.54
C GLU A 196 -8.55 -0.67 7.37
N TYR A 197 -9.79 -0.22 7.48
CA TYR A 197 -10.52 0.42 6.38
C TYR A 197 -9.92 1.74 5.89
N GLU A 198 -9.21 2.48 6.74
CA GLU A 198 -8.53 3.72 6.32
C GLU A 198 -7.37 3.40 5.38
N ASN A 199 -6.57 2.40 5.72
CA ASN A 199 -5.48 1.91 4.88
C ASN A 199 -6.00 1.27 3.58
N GLU A 200 -7.14 0.56 3.64
CA GLU A 200 -7.84 0.06 2.44
C GLU A 200 -8.22 1.20 1.50
N ASP A 201 -8.83 2.27 2.01
CA ASP A 201 -9.24 3.43 1.21
C ASP A 201 -8.04 4.13 0.56
N ILE A 202 -6.92 4.22 1.28
CA ILE A 202 -5.67 4.76 0.75
C ILE A 202 -5.15 3.90 -0.40
N CYS A 203 -5.04 2.59 -0.22
CA CYS A 203 -4.63 1.66 -1.29
C CYS A 203 -5.55 1.77 -2.50
N HIS A 204 -6.86 1.83 -2.28
CA HIS A 204 -7.84 1.97 -3.37
C HIS A 204 -7.62 3.26 -4.16
N LEU A 205 -7.41 4.38 -3.48
CA LEU A 205 -7.17 5.68 -4.09
C LEU A 205 -5.91 5.65 -4.99
N TYR A 206 -4.79 5.17 -4.45
CA TYR A 206 -3.53 5.13 -5.20
C TYR A 206 -3.56 4.10 -6.34
N PHE A 207 -4.22 2.96 -6.16
CA PHE A 207 -4.47 2.00 -7.24
C PHE A 207 -5.25 2.63 -8.40
N GLN A 208 -6.33 3.35 -8.11
CA GLN A 208 -7.13 4.01 -9.15
C GLN A 208 -6.35 5.13 -9.85
N ARG A 209 -5.54 5.88 -9.11
CA ARG A 209 -4.65 6.92 -9.67
C ARG A 209 -3.60 6.33 -10.60
N SER A 210 -2.95 5.22 -10.21
CA SER A 210 -2.00 4.49 -11.05
C SER A 210 -2.67 4.01 -12.34
N LYS A 211 -3.83 3.37 -12.22
CA LYS A 211 -4.63 2.94 -13.37
C LYS A 211 -5.05 4.09 -14.28
N THR A 212 -5.32 5.28 -13.73
CA THR A 212 -5.67 6.47 -14.51
C THR A 212 -4.46 7.01 -15.28
N LYS A 213 -3.25 6.96 -14.70
CA LYS A 213 -2.02 7.37 -15.41
C LYS A 213 -1.78 6.51 -16.65
N CYS A 214 -2.03 5.20 -16.56
CA CYS A 214 -1.85 4.24 -17.65
C CYS A 214 -2.98 4.23 -18.69
N GLU A 215 -4.13 4.93 -18.44
CA GLU A 215 -5.27 4.95 -19.35
C GLU A 215 -4.93 5.70 -20.66
N ARG A 216 -5.09 5.01 -21.79
CA ARG A 216 -4.80 5.57 -23.13
C ARG A 216 -5.96 6.42 -23.70
N ASN A 217 -7.18 6.10 -23.33
CA ASN A 217 -8.35 6.81 -23.85
C ASN A 217 -8.53 8.16 -23.12
N ARG A 218 -8.40 9.27 -23.84
CA ARG A 218 -8.49 10.64 -23.30
C ARG A 218 -9.82 10.93 -22.59
N LEU A 219 -10.95 10.49 -23.14
CA LEU A 219 -12.26 10.71 -22.53
C LEU A 219 -12.41 9.93 -21.22
N LYS A 220 -12.01 8.65 -21.21
CA LYS A 220 -12.02 7.83 -20.00
C LYS A 220 -11.06 8.39 -18.94
N LYS A 221 -9.89 8.86 -19.37
CA LYS A 221 -8.91 9.50 -18.49
C LYS A 221 -9.45 10.78 -17.85
N ALA A 222 -10.10 11.64 -18.63
CA ALA A 222 -10.74 12.86 -18.13
C ALA A 222 -11.86 12.54 -17.12
N GLY A 223 -12.73 11.58 -17.41
CA GLY A 223 -13.78 11.13 -16.49
C GLY A 223 -13.20 10.57 -15.17
N ARG A 224 -12.09 9.84 -15.23
CA ARG A 224 -11.41 9.36 -14.02
C ARG A 224 -10.77 10.46 -13.19
N TYR A 225 -10.15 11.47 -13.81
CA TYR A 225 -9.67 12.66 -13.09
C TYR A 225 -10.79 13.44 -12.44
N MET A 226 -11.94 13.54 -13.11
CA MET A 226 -13.13 14.17 -12.55
C MET A 226 -13.62 13.41 -11.30
N LEU A 227 -13.67 12.07 -11.34
CA LEU A 227 -14.01 11.25 -10.16
C LEU A 227 -13.01 11.40 -9.02
N ASP A 228 -11.69 11.51 -9.32
CA ASP A 228 -10.68 11.79 -8.30
C ASP A 228 -10.92 13.15 -7.62
N GLY A 229 -11.19 14.20 -8.43
CA GLY A 229 -11.47 15.55 -7.91
C GLY A 229 -12.74 15.61 -7.05
N ILE A 230 -13.82 15.00 -7.49
CA ILE A 230 -15.14 15.07 -6.85
C ILE A 230 -15.17 14.26 -5.54
N SER A 231 -14.68 13.04 -5.54
CA SER A 231 -14.87 12.11 -4.42
C SER A 231 -13.63 11.31 -4.02
N GLY A 232 -12.47 11.53 -4.67
CA GLY A 232 -11.32 10.67 -4.51
C GLY A 232 -11.63 9.20 -4.81
N TYR A 233 -12.27 8.92 -5.94
CA TYR A 233 -12.78 7.59 -6.31
C TYR A 233 -13.68 6.95 -5.23
N GLY A 234 -14.45 7.77 -4.51
CA GLY A 234 -15.38 7.28 -3.50
C GLY A 234 -14.79 7.05 -2.11
N THR A 235 -13.56 7.51 -1.84
CA THR A 235 -12.94 7.38 -0.53
C THR A 235 -13.15 8.59 0.38
N LYS A 236 -13.56 9.74 -0.18
CA LYS A 236 -13.63 11.03 0.54
C LYS A 236 -15.04 11.66 0.46
N PRO A 237 -16.01 11.21 1.29
CA PRO A 237 -17.38 11.73 1.25
C PRO A 237 -17.45 13.23 1.56
N PHE A 238 -16.59 13.75 2.40
CA PHE A 238 -16.55 15.17 2.74
C PHE A 238 -16.25 16.07 1.52
N ARG A 239 -15.42 15.59 0.57
CA ARG A 239 -15.18 16.33 -0.69
C ARG A 239 -16.44 16.41 -1.53
N MET A 240 -17.22 15.33 -1.56
CA MET A 240 -18.49 15.31 -2.30
C MET A 240 -19.49 16.32 -1.73
N LEU A 241 -19.57 16.45 -0.41
CA LEU A 241 -20.40 17.47 0.25
C LEU A 241 -19.98 18.89 -0.18
N LEU A 242 -18.66 19.17 -0.17
CA LEU A 242 -18.16 20.48 -0.62
C LEU A 242 -18.47 20.74 -2.10
N VAL A 243 -18.41 19.71 -2.95
CA VAL A 243 -18.79 19.83 -4.37
C VAL A 243 -20.28 20.14 -4.50
N ILE A 244 -21.16 19.48 -3.74
CA ILE A 244 -22.61 19.77 -3.71
C ILE A 244 -22.86 21.24 -3.37
N LEU A 245 -22.25 21.73 -2.29
CA LEU A 245 -22.38 23.13 -1.88
C LEU A 245 -21.87 24.11 -2.95
N ALA A 246 -20.72 23.78 -3.56
CA ALA A 246 -20.16 24.60 -4.64
C ALA A 246 -21.06 24.64 -5.88
N VAL A 247 -21.71 23.54 -6.23
CA VAL A 247 -22.67 23.48 -7.35
C VAL A 247 -23.89 24.35 -7.07
N ILE A 248 -24.45 24.29 -5.84
CA ILE A 248 -25.58 25.14 -5.44
C ILE A 248 -25.21 26.61 -5.55
N VAL A 249 -24.06 27.02 -5.04
CA VAL A 249 -23.60 28.41 -5.11
C VAL A 249 -23.35 28.83 -6.57
N LEU A 250 -22.80 27.94 -7.38
CA LEU A 250 -22.54 28.19 -8.81
C LEU A 250 -23.85 28.45 -9.57
N PHE A 251 -24.85 27.57 -9.44
CA PHE A 251 -26.14 27.73 -10.12
C PHE A 251 -26.90 28.95 -9.58
N GLY A 252 -26.93 29.16 -8.27
CA GLY A 252 -27.53 30.35 -7.67
C GLY A 252 -26.88 31.64 -8.17
N THR A 253 -25.57 31.69 -8.29
CA THR A 253 -24.85 32.84 -8.88
C THR A 253 -25.13 32.97 -10.37
N LEU A 254 -25.23 31.86 -11.11
CA LEU A 254 -25.60 31.86 -12.52
C LEU A 254 -27.01 32.47 -12.73
N TYR A 255 -27.99 32.07 -11.91
CA TYR A 255 -29.34 32.60 -11.95
C TYR A 255 -29.39 34.11 -11.63
N TYR A 256 -28.57 34.58 -10.71
CA TYR A 256 -28.47 35.99 -10.36
C TYR A 256 -27.80 36.82 -11.45
N CYS A 257 -26.71 36.34 -12.03
CA CYS A 257 -25.91 37.09 -13.01
C CYS A 257 -26.50 37.07 -14.43
N ALA A 258 -27.32 36.07 -14.79
CA ALA A 258 -27.83 35.90 -16.14
C ALA A 258 -29.30 36.40 -16.23
N PRO A 259 -29.57 37.59 -16.82
CA PRO A 259 -30.92 38.21 -16.86
C PRO A 259 -31.96 37.34 -17.58
N PHE A 260 -31.52 36.42 -18.44
CA PHE A 260 -32.41 35.50 -19.16
C PHE A 260 -32.78 34.26 -18.30
N LEU A 261 -32.17 34.07 -17.15
CA LEU A 261 -32.50 33.03 -16.17
C LEU A 261 -33.28 33.65 -15.02
N SER A 262 -34.57 33.84 -15.19
CA SER A 262 -35.42 34.54 -14.23
C SER A 262 -36.25 33.59 -13.37
N PHE A 263 -36.26 33.85 -12.05
CA PHE A 263 -37.14 33.22 -11.08
C PHE A 263 -38.17 34.21 -10.58
N HIS A 264 -39.42 33.77 -10.40
CA HIS A 264 -40.43 34.54 -9.70
C HIS A 264 -40.10 34.62 -8.22
N GLY A 265 -40.18 35.81 -7.64
CA GLY A 265 -39.95 36.03 -6.20
C GLY A 265 -38.49 36.20 -5.77
N ALA A 266 -37.51 35.94 -6.66
CA ALA A 266 -36.11 36.15 -6.36
C ALA A 266 -35.62 37.51 -6.87
N SER A 267 -35.06 38.32 -5.95
CA SER A 267 -34.51 39.65 -6.26
C SER A 267 -33.05 39.80 -5.79
N THR A 268 -32.68 39.12 -4.73
CA THR A 268 -31.34 39.15 -4.14
C THR A 268 -30.52 37.94 -4.52
N TRP A 269 -29.17 38.04 -4.41
CA TRP A 269 -28.27 36.93 -4.65
C TRP A 269 -28.53 35.71 -3.72
N LEU A 270 -28.89 35.98 -2.44
CA LEU A 270 -29.22 34.91 -1.48
C LEU A 270 -30.53 34.18 -1.88
N GLU A 271 -31.54 34.89 -2.38
CA GLU A 271 -32.76 34.25 -2.86
C GLU A 271 -32.50 33.36 -4.07
N HIS A 272 -31.58 33.72 -4.96
CA HIS A 272 -31.18 32.86 -6.08
C HIS A 272 -30.40 31.64 -5.63
N ILE A 273 -29.54 31.75 -4.58
CA ILE A 273 -28.88 30.58 -3.97
C ILE A 273 -29.93 29.67 -3.31
N TYR A 274 -30.92 30.25 -2.62
CA TYR A 274 -32.00 29.48 -2.02
C TYR A 274 -32.84 28.78 -3.14
N ALA A 275 -33.18 29.47 -4.23
CA ALA A 275 -33.84 28.87 -5.37
C ALA A 275 -33.07 27.69 -5.97
N SER A 276 -31.74 27.83 -6.12
CA SER A 276 -30.84 26.73 -6.51
C SER A 276 -30.90 25.58 -5.52
N GLY A 277 -30.79 25.88 -4.22
CA GLY A 277 -30.82 24.85 -3.18
C GLY A 277 -32.09 24.01 -3.16
N ILE A 278 -33.26 24.64 -3.22
CA ILE A 278 -34.56 23.94 -3.27
C ILE A 278 -34.76 23.16 -4.57
N THR A 279 -34.20 23.65 -5.68
CA THR A 279 -34.18 22.95 -6.97
C THR A 279 -33.24 21.74 -6.92
N PHE A 280 -32.02 21.92 -6.45
CA PHE A 280 -31.01 20.88 -6.35
C PHE A 280 -31.46 19.69 -5.50
N PHE A 281 -32.07 19.97 -4.34
CA PHE A 281 -32.59 18.92 -3.46
C PHE A 281 -34.00 18.45 -3.85
N ALA A 282 -34.54 18.96 -4.94
CA ALA A 282 -35.90 18.66 -5.45
C ALA A 282 -37.00 18.85 -4.39
N VAL A 283 -36.82 19.86 -3.52
CA VAL A 283 -37.82 20.17 -2.46
C VAL A 283 -39.06 20.87 -3.00
N GLY A 284 -38.87 21.92 -3.83
CA GLY A 284 -39.94 22.59 -4.57
C GLY A 284 -41.06 23.16 -3.70
N TYR A 285 -40.76 24.06 -2.76
CA TYR A 285 -41.79 24.72 -1.93
C TYR A 285 -42.79 25.52 -2.73
N GLY A 286 -42.45 25.98 -3.98
CA GLY A 286 -43.34 26.72 -4.86
C GLY A 286 -43.39 28.24 -4.60
N ASP A 287 -42.60 28.74 -3.65
CA ASP A 287 -42.40 30.15 -3.35
C ASP A 287 -41.53 30.85 -4.42
N LEU A 288 -40.53 30.15 -4.92
CA LEU A 288 -39.68 30.57 -6.03
C LEU A 288 -39.78 29.55 -7.18
N PHE A 289 -40.10 30.02 -8.38
CA PHE A 289 -40.25 29.16 -9.56
C PHE A 289 -39.71 29.79 -10.84
N PRO A 290 -39.15 28.96 -11.78
CA PRO A 290 -38.60 29.47 -13.04
C PRO A 290 -39.68 30.00 -13.96
N LEU A 291 -39.50 31.23 -14.50
CA LEU A 291 -40.48 31.92 -15.31
C LEU A 291 -40.48 31.48 -16.78
N ASN A 292 -39.31 31.44 -17.39
CA ASN A 292 -39.20 31.17 -18.81
C ASN A 292 -38.74 29.73 -19.12
N THR A 293 -38.88 29.30 -20.37
CA THR A 293 -38.57 27.94 -20.83
C THR A 293 -37.09 27.60 -20.62
N ILE A 294 -36.17 28.56 -20.82
CA ILE A 294 -34.71 28.33 -20.65
C ILE A 294 -34.41 28.06 -19.19
N THR A 295 -34.94 28.89 -18.28
CA THR A 295 -34.76 28.69 -16.83
C THR A 295 -35.35 27.36 -16.39
N LYS A 296 -36.52 26.94 -16.90
CA LYS A 296 -37.12 25.63 -16.60
C LYS A 296 -36.22 24.47 -17.02
N MET A 297 -35.62 24.57 -18.22
CA MET A 297 -34.69 23.50 -18.69
C MET A 297 -33.41 23.45 -17.88
N VAL A 298 -32.82 24.61 -17.50
CA VAL A 298 -31.63 24.68 -16.66
C VAL A 298 -31.92 24.14 -15.25
N SER A 299 -33.07 24.55 -14.66
CA SER A 299 -33.49 24.03 -13.34
C SER A 299 -33.77 22.53 -13.36
N LEU A 300 -34.32 21.97 -14.45
CA LEU A 300 -34.51 20.54 -14.62
C LEU A 300 -33.17 19.81 -14.67
N ALA A 301 -32.18 20.34 -15.39
CA ALA A 301 -30.82 19.78 -15.43
C ALA A 301 -30.13 19.85 -14.05
N GLU A 302 -30.30 20.97 -13.35
CA GLU A 302 -29.81 21.14 -11.98
C GLU A 302 -30.44 20.12 -11.03
N ALA A 303 -31.75 19.94 -11.05
CA ALA A 303 -32.45 18.96 -10.23
C ALA A 303 -31.97 17.53 -10.50
N PHE A 304 -31.77 17.17 -11.77
CA PHE A 304 -31.21 15.87 -12.15
C PHE A 304 -29.79 15.66 -11.57
N LEU A 305 -28.92 16.68 -11.69
CA LEU A 305 -27.59 16.65 -11.07
C LEU A 305 -27.67 16.54 -9.54
N GLY A 306 -28.62 17.24 -8.93
CA GLY A 306 -28.86 17.24 -7.50
C GLY A 306 -29.21 15.85 -6.96
N VAL A 307 -30.24 15.22 -7.54
CA VAL A 307 -30.71 13.89 -7.17
C VAL A 307 -29.58 12.87 -7.34
N THR A 308 -28.87 12.92 -8.48
CA THR A 308 -27.75 11.99 -8.76
C THR A 308 -26.61 12.18 -7.76
N SER A 309 -26.22 13.44 -7.50
CA SER A 309 -25.12 13.77 -6.57
C SER A 309 -25.44 13.39 -5.12
N THR A 310 -26.68 13.66 -4.68
CA THR A 310 -27.14 13.32 -3.33
C THR A 310 -27.21 11.81 -3.14
N SER A 311 -27.74 11.07 -4.13
CA SER A 311 -27.77 9.61 -4.10
C SER A 311 -26.35 9.03 -4.02
N TYR A 312 -25.41 9.54 -4.82
CA TYR A 312 -24.02 9.11 -4.77
C TYR A 312 -23.38 9.43 -3.41
N PHE A 313 -23.61 10.62 -2.85
CA PHE A 313 -23.13 11.00 -1.52
C PHE A 313 -23.63 10.05 -0.44
N LEU A 314 -24.91 9.68 -0.45
CA LEU A 314 -25.49 8.71 0.49
C LEU A 314 -24.82 7.33 0.39
N VAL A 315 -24.54 6.86 -0.83
CA VAL A 315 -23.78 5.60 -1.03
C VAL A 315 -22.38 5.70 -0.45
N LEU A 316 -21.68 6.81 -0.62
CA LEU A 316 -20.35 7.01 -0.04
C LEU A 316 -20.39 7.04 1.50
N LEU A 317 -21.40 7.70 2.07
CA LEU A 317 -21.57 7.81 3.51
C LEU A 317 -21.90 6.44 4.11
N SER A 318 -22.87 5.70 3.53
CA SER A 318 -23.23 4.36 3.99
C SER A 318 -22.05 3.39 3.94
N ARG A 319 -21.23 3.45 2.88
CA ARG A 319 -20.00 2.66 2.79
C ARG A 319 -19.05 2.94 3.97
N LYS A 320 -19.00 4.17 4.47
CA LYS A 320 -18.10 4.56 5.57
C LYS A 320 -18.68 4.27 6.95
N VAL A 321 -20.00 4.18 7.08
CA VAL A 321 -20.73 3.91 8.34
C VAL A 321 -20.92 2.42 8.58
N ILE A 322 -21.14 1.62 7.52
CA ILE A 322 -21.45 0.17 7.62
C ILE A 322 -20.20 -0.71 7.74
N ARG A 323 -19.01 -0.15 7.53
CA ARG A 323 -17.73 -0.87 7.63
C ARG A 323 -17.28 -1.14 9.05
#